data_89503e52bb0ad5d98a7e5644fa8f9060
#
_entry.id   89503e52bb0ad5d98a7e5644fa8f9060
#
_cell.length_a   1.000
_cell.length_b   1.000
_cell.length_c   1.000
_cell.angle_alpha   90.00
_cell.angle_beta   90.00
_cell.angle_gamma   90.00
#
_symmetry.space_group_name_H-M   'P 1'
#
loop_
_entity.id
_entity.type
_entity.pdbx_description
1 polymer ?
#
loop_
_entity_poly.entity_id
_entity_poly.type
_entity_poly.pdbx_seq_one_letter_code
_entity_poly.pdbx_strand_id
1 'polypeptide(L)'
;MKLFNNMPDMRKIPQQPLLFIWEAMYGARKWAVIGVVLAFLLQLMKVYVPVFFSEMIEYFAKITPDEFAWEKMWRFLALIFASYIGQSVFRMVREVIEANNVRNFMDAKIKLFAVDYLAKHSENYFSAQKSGQLSQKVMNCAQKATEVHGAISMLYSNVFLILINFFFISHISLWFLLLVIIFGSISALIAYKMSFKVRELNKIADNMFDDFNGVVADSISNALNVKANGSEEYELSFVNRVFIKCKDARFAAMNKFQDSIRIQQTMLCLFEICTMLLLIRFWYQNEISIGDVTLVLMLMNTIMSTLSNMAG
;
A
#
# COMPACT_ATOMS: atom_id res chain seq x y z
N MET A 1 15.88 -26.05 -11.41
CA MET A 1 16.83 -25.84 -12.52
C MET A 1 16.15 -25.42 -13.85
N LYS A 2 14.93 -25.83 -14.17
CA LYS A 2 14.22 -25.39 -15.41
C LYS A 2 13.71 -23.92 -15.40
N LEU A 3 13.71 -23.22 -14.27
CA LEU A 3 13.26 -21.82 -14.15
C LEU A 3 14.24 -20.79 -14.73
N PHE A 4 15.51 -21.16 -14.96
CA PHE A 4 16.56 -20.24 -15.36
C PHE A 4 16.89 -20.27 -16.86
N ASN A 5 16.39 -21.26 -17.61
CA ASN A 5 16.68 -21.40 -19.04
C ASN A 5 15.95 -20.39 -19.95
N ASN A 6 15.03 -19.59 -19.42
CA ASN A 6 14.32 -18.53 -20.15
C ASN A 6 14.60 -17.15 -19.57
N MET A 7 15.86 -16.87 -19.18
CA MET A 7 16.22 -15.47 -18.93
C MET A 7 16.17 -14.72 -20.27
N PRO A 8 15.38 -13.66 -20.40
CA PRO A 8 15.49 -12.79 -21.55
C PRO A 8 16.94 -12.28 -21.61
N ASP A 9 17.43 -12.08 -22.84
CA ASP A 9 18.75 -11.50 -23.07
C ASP A 9 18.79 -10.11 -22.42
N MET A 10 19.32 -10.07 -21.19
CA MET A 10 19.32 -8.89 -20.32
C MET A 10 20.29 -7.79 -20.78
N ARG A 11 20.79 -7.88 -22.03
CA ARG A 11 21.62 -6.84 -22.64
C ARG A 11 20.87 -5.50 -22.85
N LYS A 12 19.55 -5.51 -22.73
CA LYS A 12 18.70 -4.31 -22.81
C LYS A 12 17.87 -4.15 -21.56
N ILE A 13 18.49 -3.67 -20.47
CA ILE A 13 17.74 -3.27 -19.28
C ILE A 13 16.90 -2.05 -19.64
N PRO A 14 15.57 -2.10 -19.45
CA PRO A 14 14.77 -0.91 -19.60
C PRO A 14 15.22 0.14 -18.58
N GLN A 15 15.51 1.36 -19.05
CA GLN A 15 15.85 2.49 -18.15
C GLN A 15 14.64 2.96 -17.31
N GLN A 16 13.42 2.60 -17.75
CA GLN A 16 12.20 2.96 -17.04
C GLN A 16 11.90 1.94 -15.93
N PRO A 17 11.70 2.37 -14.68
CA PRO A 17 11.50 1.47 -13.53
C PRO A 17 10.32 0.48 -13.71
N LEU A 18 9.21 0.93 -14.28
CA LEU A 18 8.03 0.08 -14.49
C LEU A 18 8.27 -1.02 -15.52
N LEU A 19 8.99 -0.71 -16.61
CA LEU A 19 9.37 -1.70 -17.60
C LEU A 19 10.39 -2.70 -17.04
N PHE A 20 11.29 -2.25 -16.17
CA PHE A 20 12.23 -3.14 -15.48
C PHE A 20 11.48 -4.16 -14.61
N ILE A 21 10.49 -3.72 -13.83
CA ILE A 21 9.66 -4.62 -13.01
C ILE A 21 8.88 -5.59 -13.87
N TRP A 22 8.30 -5.12 -14.99
CA TRP A 22 7.57 -5.96 -15.93
C TRP A 22 8.44 -7.06 -16.57
N GLU A 23 9.69 -6.74 -16.93
CA GLU A 23 10.66 -7.72 -17.42
C GLU A 23 11.18 -8.64 -16.30
N ALA A 24 11.36 -8.13 -15.09
CA ALA A 24 11.71 -8.97 -13.94
C ALA A 24 10.63 -10.02 -13.62
N MET A 25 9.35 -9.71 -13.87
CA MET A 25 8.24 -10.64 -13.72
C MET A 25 8.11 -11.65 -14.88
N TYR A 26 8.95 -11.60 -15.92
CA TYR A 26 8.88 -12.57 -17.01
C TYR A 26 9.06 -14.00 -16.48
N GLY A 27 8.09 -14.87 -16.78
CA GLY A 27 7.96 -16.23 -16.20
C GLY A 27 6.95 -16.30 -15.04
N ALA A 28 6.71 -15.20 -14.33
CA ALA A 28 5.69 -15.09 -13.27
C ALA A 28 4.45 -14.29 -13.72
N ARG A 29 4.42 -13.71 -14.93
CA ARG A 29 3.36 -12.81 -15.43
C ARG A 29 1.94 -13.41 -15.31
N LYS A 30 1.78 -14.72 -15.60
CA LYS A 30 0.48 -15.40 -15.42
C LYS A 30 0.02 -15.41 -13.96
N TRP A 31 0.92 -15.57 -13.02
CA TRP A 31 0.60 -15.51 -11.60
C TRP A 31 0.25 -14.08 -11.15
N ALA A 32 0.93 -13.08 -11.71
CA ALA A 32 0.58 -11.68 -11.49
C ALA A 32 -0.84 -11.36 -12.01
N VAL A 33 -1.22 -11.84 -13.20
CA VAL A 33 -2.59 -11.68 -13.75
C VAL A 33 -3.62 -12.36 -12.86
N ILE A 34 -3.35 -13.59 -12.40
CA ILE A 34 -4.23 -14.29 -11.44
C ILE A 34 -4.36 -13.46 -10.16
N GLY A 35 -3.28 -12.87 -9.65
CA GLY A 35 -3.29 -11.96 -8.50
C GLY A 35 -4.20 -10.74 -8.70
N VAL A 36 -4.22 -10.17 -9.90
CA VAL A 36 -5.13 -9.05 -10.27
C VAL A 36 -6.59 -9.50 -10.25
N VAL A 37 -6.91 -10.66 -10.83
CA VAL A 37 -8.28 -11.23 -10.83
C VAL A 37 -8.75 -11.51 -9.40
N LEU A 38 -7.90 -12.13 -8.58
CA LEU A 38 -8.20 -12.40 -7.18
C LEU A 38 -8.39 -11.11 -6.37
N ALA A 39 -7.62 -10.06 -6.69
CA ALA A 39 -7.81 -8.73 -6.09
C ALA A 39 -9.20 -8.17 -6.41
N PHE A 40 -9.62 -8.24 -7.66
CA PHE A 40 -10.96 -7.80 -8.07
C PHE A 40 -12.06 -8.58 -7.33
N LEU A 41 -11.98 -9.92 -7.29
CA LEU A 41 -12.95 -10.77 -6.60
C LEU A 41 -12.99 -10.47 -5.08
N LEU A 42 -11.82 -10.24 -4.48
CA LEU A 42 -11.71 -9.83 -3.08
C LEU A 42 -12.45 -8.53 -2.80
N GLN A 43 -12.25 -7.50 -3.64
CA GLN A 43 -12.93 -6.22 -3.47
C GLN A 43 -14.43 -6.32 -3.74
N LEU A 44 -14.84 -7.15 -4.68
CA LEU A 44 -16.24 -7.41 -4.94
C LEU A 44 -16.92 -8.01 -3.71
N MET A 45 -16.33 -9.06 -3.10
CA MET A 45 -16.84 -9.67 -1.87
C MET A 45 -16.89 -8.68 -0.70
N LYS A 46 -15.92 -7.76 -0.64
CA LYS A 46 -15.87 -6.73 0.40
C LYS A 46 -17.05 -5.77 0.30
N VAL A 47 -17.49 -5.41 -0.90
CA VAL A 47 -18.62 -4.49 -1.12
C VAL A 47 -19.97 -5.19 -0.95
N TYR A 48 -20.06 -6.50 -1.17
CA TYR A 48 -21.30 -7.24 -0.93
C TYR A 48 -21.71 -7.30 0.55
N VAL A 49 -20.78 -7.20 1.49
CA VAL A 49 -21.12 -7.16 2.92
C VAL A 49 -22.01 -5.96 3.26
N PRO A 50 -21.67 -4.71 2.94
CA PRO A 50 -22.57 -3.57 3.08
C PRO A 50 -23.93 -3.75 2.41
N VAL A 51 -23.96 -4.35 1.21
CA VAL A 51 -25.20 -4.57 0.46
C VAL A 51 -26.14 -5.52 1.24
N PHE A 52 -25.66 -6.65 1.68
CA PHE A 52 -26.49 -7.59 2.45
C PHE A 52 -26.89 -7.04 3.82
N PHE A 53 -26.02 -6.23 4.44
CA PHE A 53 -26.38 -5.52 5.67
C PHE A 53 -27.50 -4.51 5.44
N SER A 54 -27.43 -3.75 4.37
CA SER A 54 -28.46 -2.81 3.97
C SER A 54 -29.81 -3.48 3.73
N GLU A 55 -29.84 -4.59 2.97
CA GLU A 55 -31.05 -5.38 2.74
C GLU A 55 -31.63 -5.96 4.05
N MET A 56 -30.78 -6.40 4.96
CA MET A 56 -31.20 -6.90 6.26
C MET A 56 -31.83 -5.78 7.11
N ILE A 57 -31.25 -4.59 7.15
CA ILE A 57 -31.78 -3.43 7.88
C ILE A 57 -33.09 -2.95 7.26
N GLU A 58 -33.17 -2.92 5.93
CA GLU A 58 -34.40 -2.59 5.22
C GLU A 58 -35.55 -3.58 5.56
N TYR A 59 -35.22 -4.87 5.67
CA TYR A 59 -36.18 -5.87 6.10
C TYR A 59 -36.68 -5.60 7.53
N PHE A 60 -35.80 -5.29 8.49
CA PHE A 60 -36.20 -4.93 9.85
C PHE A 60 -37.06 -3.66 9.92
N ALA A 61 -36.78 -2.70 9.08
CA ALA A 61 -37.53 -1.44 9.10
C ALA A 61 -38.97 -1.58 8.58
N LYS A 62 -39.27 -2.65 7.83
CA LYS A 62 -40.58 -2.90 7.21
C LYS A 62 -41.48 -3.86 7.94
N ILE A 63 -40.97 -4.63 8.91
CA ILE A 63 -41.72 -5.67 9.61
C ILE A 63 -41.99 -5.35 11.06
N THR A 64 -43.09 -5.86 11.58
CA THR A 64 -43.36 -5.92 13.02
C THR A 64 -42.73 -7.18 13.64
N PRO A 65 -42.47 -7.20 14.95
CA PRO A 65 -41.88 -8.38 15.62
C PRO A 65 -42.68 -9.67 15.39
N ASP A 66 -44.00 -9.57 15.20
CA ASP A 66 -44.90 -10.71 15.00
C ASP A 66 -44.81 -11.30 13.57
N GLU A 67 -44.33 -10.48 12.60
CA GLU A 67 -44.12 -10.90 11.20
C GLU A 67 -42.69 -11.38 10.94
N PHE A 68 -41.90 -11.54 12.00
CA PHE A 68 -40.50 -11.89 11.86
C PHE A 68 -40.29 -13.33 11.37
N ALA A 69 -39.67 -13.45 10.19
CA ALA A 69 -39.38 -14.75 9.57
C ALA A 69 -37.92 -15.16 9.78
N TRP A 70 -37.67 -16.13 10.63
CA TRP A 70 -36.33 -16.68 10.89
C TRP A 70 -35.63 -17.19 9.63
N GLU A 71 -36.37 -17.73 8.66
CA GLU A 71 -35.82 -18.22 7.39
C GLU A 71 -35.14 -17.11 6.59
N LYS A 72 -35.77 -15.94 6.49
CA LYS A 72 -35.16 -14.76 5.81
C LYS A 72 -33.93 -14.26 6.54
N MET A 73 -33.97 -14.26 7.88
CA MET A 73 -32.82 -13.84 8.68
C MET A 73 -31.62 -14.76 8.48
N TRP A 74 -31.85 -16.08 8.53
CA TRP A 74 -30.76 -17.03 8.27
C TRP A 74 -30.17 -16.90 6.87
N ARG A 75 -30.97 -16.53 5.87
CA ARG A 75 -30.49 -16.24 4.52
C ARG A 75 -29.53 -15.03 4.49
N PHE A 76 -29.90 -13.90 5.13
CA PHE A 76 -29.02 -12.73 5.21
C PHE A 76 -27.71 -13.05 5.94
N LEU A 77 -27.81 -13.69 7.09
CA LEU A 77 -26.63 -14.10 7.86
C LEU A 77 -25.72 -15.03 7.07
N ALA A 78 -26.27 -16.00 6.37
CA ALA A 78 -25.52 -16.92 5.52
C ALA A 78 -24.79 -16.18 4.38
N LEU A 79 -25.43 -15.21 3.71
CA LEU A 79 -24.82 -14.41 2.65
C LEU A 79 -23.70 -13.51 3.17
N ILE A 80 -23.91 -12.85 4.32
CA ILE A 80 -22.90 -12.04 4.98
C ILE A 80 -21.70 -12.92 5.38
N PHE A 81 -21.97 -14.07 6.01
CA PHE A 81 -20.92 -15.00 6.43
C PHE A 81 -20.16 -15.59 5.24
N ALA A 82 -20.86 -15.98 4.18
CA ALA A 82 -20.24 -16.45 2.94
C ALA A 82 -19.33 -15.36 2.30
N SER A 83 -19.75 -14.08 2.36
CA SER A 83 -18.95 -12.98 1.88
C SER A 83 -17.67 -12.78 2.70
N TYR A 84 -17.72 -12.90 4.03
CA TYR A 84 -16.53 -12.83 4.89
C TYR A 84 -15.58 -14.00 4.68
N ILE A 85 -16.12 -15.21 4.54
CA ILE A 85 -15.32 -16.40 4.21
C ILE A 85 -14.68 -16.22 2.83
N GLY A 86 -15.45 -15.79 1.83
CA GLY A 86 -14.94 -15.52 0.49
C GLY A 86 -13.80 -14.52 0.49
N GLN A 87 -13.94 -13.38 1.21
CA GLN A 87 -12.86 -12.42 1.40
C GLN A 87 -11.60 -13.07 1.99
N SER A 88 -11.76 -13.87 3.03
CA SER A 88 -10.61 -14.51 3.72
C SER A 88 -9.92 -15.51 2.80
N VAL A 89 -10.67 -16.33 2.07
CA VAL A 89 -10.13 -17.30 1.11
C VAL A 89 -9.41 -16.60 -0.04
N PHE A 90 -10.05 -15.63 -0.69
CA PHE A 90 -9.42 -14.90 -1.80
C PHE A 90 -8.18 -14.13 -1.37
N ARG A 91 -8.18 -13.54 -0.17
CA ARG A 91 -7.01 -12.86 0.41
C ARG A 91 -5.87 -13.86 0.61
N MET A 92 -6.15 -14.99 1.29
CA MET A 92 -5.13 -16.01 1.58
C MET A 92 -4.52 -16.57 0.30
N VAL A 93 -5.35 -16.95 -0.68
CA VAL A 93 -4.88 -17.49 -1.96
C VAL A 93 -4.05 -16.46 -2.71
N ARG A 94 -4.51 -15.20 -2.75
CA ARG A 94 -3.78 -14.10 -3.39
C ARG A 94 -2.43 -13.86 -2.73
N GLU A 95 -2.37 -13.79 -1.39
CA GLU A 95 -1.12 -13.55 -0.66
C GLU A 95 -0.10 -14.66 -0.91
N VAL A 96 -0.52 -15.92 -0.92
CA VAL A 96 0.34 -17.06 -1.23
C VAL A 96 0.88 -16.96 -2.67
N ILE A 97 0.02 -16.65 -3.64
CA ILE A 97 0.43 -16.51 -5.04
C ILE A 97 1.39 -15.33 -5.22
N GLU A 98 1.06 -14.16 -4.67
CA GLU A 98 1.90 -12.97 -4.78
C GLU A 98 3.24 -13.14 -4.06
N ALA A 99 3.25 -13.75 -2.88
CA ALA A 99 4.49 -13.96 -2.13
C ALA A 99 5.41 -14.95 -2.85
N ASN A 100 4.90 -16.15 -3.16
CA ASN A 100 5.75 -17.26 -3.61
C ASN A 100 6.05 -17.19 -5.12
N ASN A 101 5.03 -16.89 -5.93
CA ASN A 101 5.15 -17.02 -7.37
C ASN A 101 5.52 -15.71 -8.08
N VAL A 102 5.33 -14.56 -7.41
CA VAL A 102 5.66 -13.26 -8.01
C VAL A 102 6.83 -12.61 -7.28
N ARG A 103 6.67 -12.24 -6.00
CA ARG A 103 7.70 -11.47 -5.27
C ARG A 103 9.00 -12.24 -5.08
N ASN A 104 8.94 -13.47 -4.57
CA ASN A 104 10.14 -14.28 -4.36
C ASN A 104 10.83 -14.64 -5.68
N PHE A 105 10.04 -14.92 -6.73
CA PHE A 105 10.59 -15.16 -8.07
C PHE A 105 11.30 -13.94 -8.63
N MET A 106 10.66 -12.76 -8.52
CA MET A 106 11.21 -11.49 -8.99
C MET A 106 12.47 -11.10 -8.22
N ASP A 107 12.46 -11.23 -6.88
CA ASP A 107 13.61 -10.96 -6.01
C ASP A 107 14.83 -11.82 -6.39
N ALA A 108 14.64 -13.13 -6.49
CA ALA A 108 15.70 -14.05 -6.89
C ALA A 108 16.25 -13.73 -8.29
N LYS A 109 15.36 -13.43 -9.24
CA LYS A 109 15.74 -13.11 -10.62
C LYS A 109 16.53 -11.81 -10.72
N ILE A 110 16.12 -10.76 -10.00
CA ILE A 110 16.84 -9.48 -9.96
C ILE A 110 18.23 -9.65 -9.36
N LYS A 111 18.35 -10.40 -8.25
CA LYS A 111 19.65 -10.68 -7.62
C LYS A 111 20.60 -11.41 -8.56
N LEU A 112 20.12 -12.48 -9.21
CA LEU A 112 20.93 -13.22 -10.18
C LEU A 112 21.35 -12.35 -11.36
N PHE A 113 20.43 -11.55 -11.90
CA PHE A 113 20.73 -10.60 -12.94
C PHE A 113 21.79 -9.58 -12.53
N ALA A 114 21.65 -8.99 -11.34
CA ALA A 114 22.60 -8.00 -10.86
C ALA A 114 24.00 -8.61 -10.68
N VAL A 115 24.11 -9.88 -10.23
CA VAL A 115 25.38 -10.59 -10.13
C VAL A 115 25.97 -10.84 -11.54
N ASP A 116 25.18 -11.32 -12.50
CA ASP A 116 25.63 -11.52 -13.88
C ASP A 116 26.07 -10.20 -14.55
N TYR A 117 25.33 -9.13 -14.29
CA TYR A 117 25.68 -7.79 -14.76
C TYR A 117 27.03 -7.31 -14.17
N LEU A 118 27.20 -7.47 -12.86
CA LEU A 118 28.46 -7.12 -12.19
C LEU A 118 29.63 -7.94 -12.71
N ALA A 119 29.46 -9.25 -12.91
CA ALA A 119 30.53 -10.13 -13.39
C ALA A 119 31.09 -9.73 -14.77
N LYS A 120 30.34 -8.93 -15.55
CA LYS A 120 30.78 -8.41 -16.85
C LYS A 120 31.54 -7.08 -16.79
N HIS A 121 31.73 -6.53 -15.57
CA HIS A 121 32.49 -5.29 -15.40
C HIS A 121 33.99 -5.55 -15.35
N SER A 122 34.77 -4.51 -15.66
CA SER A 122 36.24 -4.56 -15.65
C SER A 122 36.81 -4.70 -14.24
N GLU A 123 38.01 -5.20 -14.11
CA GLU A 123 38.75 -5.31 -12.85
C GLU A 123 38.90 -3.95 -12.14
N ASN A 124 39.12 -2.88 -12.92
CA ASN A 124 39.20 -1.52 -12.40
C ASN A 124 37.90 -1.05 -11.72
N TYR A 125 36.74 -1.54 -12.14
CA TYR A 125 35.47 -1.23 -11.49
C TYR A 125 35.42 -1.83 -10.08
N PHE A 126 35.90 -3.07 -9.91
CA PHE A 126 35.89 -3.73 -8.60
C PHE A 126 36.94 -3.17 -7.66
N SER A 127 38.12 -2.78 -8.16
CA SER A 127 39.17 -2.17 -7.33
C SER A 127 38.79 -0.76 -6.84
N ALA A 128 37.92 -0.06 -7.57
CA ALA A 128 37.45 1.27 -7.19
C ALA A 128 36.28 1.24 -6.16
N GLN A 129 35.66 0.09 -5.91
CA GLN A 129 34.48 -0.03 -5.04
C GLN A 129 34.69 -1.11 -3.96
N LYS A 130 34.23 -0.82 -2.75
CA LYS A 130 34.23 -1.80 -1.65
C LYS A 130 33.23 -2.93 -1.97
N SER A 131 33.65 -4.21 -1.91
CA SER A 131 32.81 -5.38 -2.22
C SER A 131 31.50 -5.43 -1.41
N GLY A 132 31.54 -5.02 -0.13
CA GLY A 132 30.35 -4.93 0.71
C GLY A 132 29.31 -3.93 0.22
N GLN A 133 29.73 -2.78 -0.35
CA GLN A 133 28.82 -1.81 -0.93
C GLN A 133 28.12 -2.33 -2.19
N LEU A 134 28.84 -3.07 -3.04
CA LEU A 134 28.26 -3.70 -4.22
C LEU A 134 27.20 -4.74 -3.86
N SER A 135 27.52 -5.60 -2.90
CA SER A 135 26.56 -6.59 -2.39
C SER A 135 25.28 -5.92 -1.85
N GLN A 136 25.44 -4.86 -1.06
CA GLN A 136 24.31 -4.13 -0.52
C GLN A 136 23.46 -3.45 -1.62
N LYS A 137 24.09 -2.88 -2.66
CA LYS A 137 23.37 -2.31 -3.82
C LYS A 137 22.54 -3.36 -4.54
N VAL A 138 23.06 -4.59 -4.73
CA VAL A 138 22.31 -5.70 -5.34
C VAL A 138 21.10 -6.07 -4.50
N MET A 139 21.27 -6.24 -3.19
CA MET A 139 20.18 -6.59 -2.28
C MET A 139 19.11 -5.49 -2.24
N ASN A 140 19.53 -4.22 -2.12
CA ASN A 140 18.63 -3.08 -2.11
C ASN A 140 17.86 -2.93 -3.42
N CYS A 141 18.49 -3.18 -4.57
CA CYS A 141 17.81 -3.12 -5.88
C CYS A 141 16.65 -4.12 -5.95
N ALA A 142 16.89 -5.38 -5.56
CA ALA A 142 15.88 -6.42 -5.56
C ALA A 142 14.74 -6.11 -4.57
N GLN A 143 15.08 -5.68 -3.36
CA GLN A 143 14.11 -5.30 -2.34
C GLN A 143 13.24 -4.12 -2.82
N LYS A 144 13.84 -3.06 -3.33
CA LYS A 144 13.10 -1.88 -3.83
C LYS A 144 12.19 -2.22 -5.01
N ALA A 145 12.60 -3.09 -5.91
CA ALA A 145 11.76 -3.57 -7.00
C ALA A 145 10.53 -4.34 -6.48
N THR A 146 10.69 -5.20 -5.47
CA THR A 146 9.57 -5.93 -4.84
C THR A 146 8.65 -5.01 -4.05
N GLU A 147 9.17 -3.99 -3.38
CA GLU A 147 8.38 -2.95 -2.70
C GLU A 147 7.51 -2.17 -3.71
N VAL A 148 8.08 -1.74 -4.85
CA VAL A 148 7.33 -1.05 -5.91
C VAL A 148 6.25 -1.95 -6.50
N HIS A 149 6.53 -3.25 -6.72
CA HIS A 149 5.50 -4.21 -7.15
C HIS A 149 4.37 -4.29 -6.12
N GLY A 150 4.69 -4.35 -4.83
CA GLY A 150 3.70 -4.34 -3.74
C GLY A 150 2.83 -3.08 -3.74
N ALA A 151 3.43 -1.91 -3.96
CA ALA A 151 2.72 -0.64 -4.08
C ALA A 151 1.76 -0.62 -5.28
N ILE A 152 2.18 -1.16 -6.45
CA ILE A 152 1.33 -1.31 -7.63
C ILE A 152 0.16 -2.25 -7.32
N SER A 153 0.43 -3.36 -6.63
CA SER A 153 -0.58 -4.35 -6.23
C SER A 153 -1.65 -3.73 -5.30
N MET A 154 -1.24 -2.90 -4.36
CA MET A 154 -2.13 -2.14 -3.49
C MET A 154 -2.95 -1.11 -4.29
N LEU A 155 -2.31 -0.41 -5.22
CA LEU A 155 -2.94 0.64 -6.02
C LEU A 155 -4.09 0.11 -6.88
N TYR A 156 -3.87 -0.94 -7.69
CA TYR A 156 -4.98 -1.49 -8.50
C TYR A 156 -6.08 -2.11 -7.64
N SER A 157 -5.75 -2.70 -6.48
CA SER A 157 -6.77 -3.21 -5.55
C SER A 157 -7.67 -2.09 -5.01
N ASN A 158 -7.08 -0.95 -4.66
CA ASN A 158 -7.82 0.22 -4.18
C ASN A 158 -8.66 0.85 -5.30
N VAL A 159 -8.13 0.91 -6.53
CA VAL A 159 -8.88 1.37 -7.70
C VAL A 159 -10.11 0.49 -7.94
N PHE A 160 -9.97 -0.84 -7.91
CA PHE A 160 -11.12 -1.74 -8.03
C PHE A 160 -12.17 -1.48 -6.95
N LEU A 161 -11.74 -1.33 -5.70
CA LEU A 161 -12.64 -1.04 -4.59
C LEU A 161 -13.42 0.26 -4.81
N ILE A 162 -12.75 1.33 -5.22
CA ILE A 162 -13.37 2.62 -5.49
C ILE A 162 -14.37 2.51 -6.66
N LEU A 163 -14.00 1.85 -7.75
CA LEU A 163 -14.88 1.68 -8.91
C LEU A 163 -16.15 0.87 -8.57
N ILE A 164 -16.00 -0.21 -7.82
CA ILE A 164 -17.15 -1.02 -7.39
C ILE A 164 -18.05 -0.21 -6.45
N ASN A 165 -17.50 0.51 -5.49
CA ASN A 165 -18.28 1.38 -4.62
C ASN A 165 -19.00 2.49 -5.40
N PHE A 166 -18.36 3.12 -6.39
CA PHE A 166 -18.97 4.11 -7.25
C PHE A 166 -20.17 3.56 -8.00
N PHE A 167 -20.05 2.34 -8.51
CA PHE A 167 -21.15 1.67 -9.17
C PHE A 167 -22.38 1.54 -8.25
N PHE A 168 -22.21 1.05 -7.02
CA PHE A 168 -23.33 0.90 -6.07
C PHE A 168 -23.92 2.25 -5.63
N ILE A 169 -23.08 3.23 -5.33
CA ILE A 169 -23.54 4.58 -4.92
C ILE A 169 -24.30 5.30 -6.04
N SER A 170 -23.86 5.14 -7.28
CA SER A 170 -24.52 5.79 -8.42
C SER A 170 -25.96 5.32 -8.65
N HIS A 171 -26.29 4.09 -8.22
CA HIS A 171 -27.64 3.55 -8.29
C HIS A 171 -28.59 4.15 -7.24
N ILE A 172 -28.05 4.67 -6.13
CA ILE A 172 -28.84 5.27 -5.06
C ILE A 172 -29.10 6.74 -5.38
N SER A 173 -28.04 7.54 -5.56
CA SER A 173 -28.16 8.94 -5.96
C SER A 173 -26.83 9.50 -6.47
N LEU A 174 -26.89 10.26 -7.56
CA LEU A 174 -25.73 10.96 -8.14
C LEU A 174 -25.16 12.03 -7.21
N TRP A 175 -25.93 12.57 -6.28
CA TRP A 175 -25.45 13.58 -5.32
C TRP A 175 -24.36 13.02 -4.39
N PHE A 176 -24.50 11.77 -3.95
CA PHE A 176 -23.45 11.12 -3.14
C PHE A 176 -22.19 10.88 -3.96
N LEU A 177 -22.33 10.52 -5.24
CA LEU A 177 -21.19 10.38 -6.13
C LEU A 177 -20.45 11.71 -6.33
N LEU A 178 -21.18 12.80 -6.56
CA LEU A 178 -20.58 14.14 -6.67
C LEU A 178 -19.83 14.54 -5.40
N LEU A 179 -20.39 14.26 -4.22
CA LEU A 179 -19.75 14.53 -2.94
C LEU A 179 -18.42 13.78 -2.82
N VAL A 180 -18.39 12.49 -3.17
CA VAL A 180 -17.14 11.70 -3.16
C VAL A 180 -16.11 12.27 -4.14
N ILE A 181 -16.51 12.67 -5.34
CA ILE A 181 -15.60 13.24 -6.34
C ILE A 181 -15.02 14.56 -5.85
N ILE A 182 -15.82 15.44 -5.26
CA ILE A 182 -15.37 16.74 -4.74
C ILE A 182 -14.36 16.52 -3.61
N PHE A 183 -14.74 15.80 -2.55
CA PHE A 183 -13.86 15.59 -1.41
C PHE A 183 -12.64 14.74 -1.75
N GLY A 184 -12.80 13.72 -2.59
CA GLY A 184 -11.71 12.90 -3.09
C GLY A 184 -10.69 13.71 -3.89
N SER A 185 -11.15 14.61 -4.75
CA SER A 185 -10.28 15.51 -5.54
C SER A 185 -9.53 16.48 -4.64
N ILE A 186 -10.20 17.07 -3.64
CA ILE A 186 -9.57 17.98 -2.67
C ILE A 186 -8.52 17.22 -1.85
N SER A 187 -8.85 16.04 -1.33
CA SER A 187 -7.91 15.18 -0.60
C SER A 187 -6.70 14.80 -1.44
N ALA A 188 -6.90 14.42 -2.70
CA ALA A 188 -5.81 14.09 -3.62
C ALA A 188 -4.89 15.30 -3.90
N LEU A 189 -5.45 16.49 -4.09
CA LEU A 189 -4.68 17.73 -4.28
C LEU A 189 -3.84 18.08 -3.04
N ILE A 190 -4.40 17.93 -1.85
CA ILE A 190 -3.69 18.17 -0.58
C ILE A 190 -2.56 17.15 -0.43
N ALA A 191 -2.84 15.86 -0.62
CA ALA A 191 -1.84 14.80 -0.54
C ALA A 191 -0.71 15.03 -1.55
N TYR A 192 -1.03 15.39 -2.79
CA TYR A 192 -0.05 15.71 -3.82
C TYR A 192 0.87 16.88 -3.41
N LYS A 193 0.30 18.00 -2.94
CA LYS A 193 1.11 19.15 -2.48
C LYS A 193 2.00 18.80 -1.28
N MET A 194 1.46 18.05 -0.32
CA MET A 194 2.21 17.65 0.87
C MET A 194 3.33 16.65 0.54
N SER A 195 3.13 15.76 -0.43
CA SER A 195 4.11 14.74 -0.82
C SER A 195 5.45 15.33 -1.28
N PHE A 196 5.47 16.50 -1.90
CA PHE A 196 6.73 17.16 -2.29
C PHE A 196 7.60 17.49 -1.08
N LYS A 197 6.98 18.08 -0.04
CA LYS A 197 7.72 18.44 1.18
C LYS A 197 8.17 17.24 1.98
N VAL A 198 7.32 16.22 2.04
CA VAL A 198 7.65 14.93 2.69
C VAL A 198 8.82 14.26 1.96
N ARG A 199 8.81 14.23 0.61
CA ARG A 199 9.93 13.65 -0.17
C ARG A 199 11.23 14.40 0.03
N GLU A 200 11.19 15.74 0.06
CA GLU A 200 12.38 16.56 0.32
C GLU A 200 13.01 16.20 1.68
N LEU A 201 12.17 16.15 2.73
CA LEU A 201 12.64 15.81 4.08
C LEU A 201 13.08 14.35 4.19
N ASN A 202 12.40 13.41 3.54
CA ASN A 202 12.83 12.02 3.48
C ASN A 202 14.20 11.89 2.80
N LYS A 203 14.44 12.60 1.70
CA LYS A 203 15.75 12.58 1.04
C LYS A 203 16.88 13.09 1.96
N ILE A 204 16.61 14.11 2.76
CA ILE A 204 17.57 14.60 3.76
C ILE A 204 17.80 13.54 4.84
N ALA A 205 16.72 12.93 5.33
CA ALA A 205 16.79 11.88 6.35
C ALA A 205 17.54 10.64 5.86
N ASP A 206 17.32 10.24 4.60
CA ASP A 206 18.00 9.09 3.99
C ASP A 206 19.49 9.36 3.81
N ASN A 207 19.89 10.57 3.37
CA ASN A 207 21.30 10.94 3.28
C ASN A 207 21.98 10.90 4.67
N MET A 208 21.32 11.45 5.71
CA MET A 208 21.84 11.40 7.09
C MET A 208 21.93 9.97 7.64
N PHE A 209 21.03 9.10 7.20
CA PHE A 209 21.08 7.68 7.57
C PHE A 209 22.23 6.94 6.87
N ASP A 210 22.49 7.26 5.61
CA ASP A 210 23.64 6.71 4.88
C ASP A 210 24.97 7.17 5.50
N ASP A 211 25.09 8.43 5.91
CA ASP A 211 26.25 8.97 6.64
C ASP A 211 26.44 8.24 7.98
N PHE A 212 25.34 8.04 8.73
CA PHE A 212 25.39 7.30 9.99
C PHE A 212 25.86 5.84 9.78
N ASN A 213 25.32 5.15 8.78
CA ASN A 213 25.73 3.79 8.43
C ASN A 213 27.21 3.73 8.05
N GLY A 214 27.71 4.75 7.32
CA GLY A 214 29.12 4.88 7.00
C GLY A 214 30.00 4.98 8.26
N VAL A 215 29.62 5.86 9.18
CA VAL A 215 30.33 6.04 10.46
C VAL A 215 30.33 4.76 11.31
N VAL A 216 29.19 4.07 11.39
CA VAL A 216 29.10 2.78 12.12
C VAL A 216 29.99 1.73 11.47
N ALA A 217 30.01 1.62 10.15
CA ALA A 217 30.85 0.67 9.44
C ALA A 217 32.35 0.95 9.66
N ASP A 218 32.74 2.24 9.64
CA ASP A 218 34.12 2.64 9.90
C ASP A 218 34.53 2.37 11.37
N SER A 219 33.65 2.66 12.32
CA SER A 219 33.86 2.37 13.73
C SER A 219 34.08 0.85 13.99
N ILE A 220 33.25 -0.01 13.39
CA ILE A 220 33.39 -1.46 13.47
C ILE A 220 34.69 -1.92 12.80
N SER A 221 35.06 -1.39 11.65
CA SER A 221 36.25 -1.73 10.91
C SER A 221 37.55 -1.39 11.70
N ASN A 222 37.48 -0.30 12.47
CA ASN A 222 38.60 0.19 13.31
C ASN A 222 38.53 -0.28 14.77
N ALA A 223 37.61 -1.18 15.12
CA ALA A 223 37.37 -1.59 16.52
C ALA A 223 38.62 -2.08 17.27
N LEU A 224 39.55 -2.77 16.58
CA LEU A 224 40.81 -3.20 17.19
C LEU A 224 41.72 -2.01 17.55
N ASN A 225 41.79 -1.00 16.68
CA ASN A 225 42.57 0.21 16.94
C ASN A 225 41.96 1.04 18.07
N VAL A 226 40.62 1.15 18.09
CA VAL A 226 39.88 1.83 19.16
C VAL A 226 40.17 1.19 20.50
N LYS A 227 40.14 -0.16 20.59
CA LYS A 227 40.47 -0.92 21.78
C LYS A 227 41.94 -0.79 22.18
N ALA A 228 42.85 -0.86 21.21
CA ALA A 228 44.28 -0.74 21.48
C ALA A 228 44.67 0.62 22.09
N ASN A 229 43.91 1.66 21.75
CA ASN A 229 44.14 3.03 22.24
C ASN A 229 43.25 3.39 23.45
N GLY A 230 42.36 2.52 23.90
CA GLY A 230 41.43 2.79 25.02
C GLY A 230 40.48 3.95 24.74
N SER A 231 40.07 4.15 23.47
CA SER A 231 39.28 5.31 23.00
C SER A 231 37.82 4.99 22.72
N GLU A 232 37.27 3.92 23.36
CA GLU A 232 35.88 3.46 23.12
C GLU A 232 34.84 4.52 23.46
N GLU A 233 35.00 5.27 24.55
CA GLU A 233 34.05 6.34 24.94
C GLU A 233 34.06 7.50 23.95
N TYR A 234 35.24 7.87 23.44
CA TYR A 234 35.35 8.90 22.42
C TYR A 234 34.61 8.47 21.11
N GLU A 235 34.87 7.25 20.66
CA GLU A 235 34.28 6.66 19.47
C GLU A 235 32.73 6.60 19.60
N LEU A 236 32.24 6.10 20.74
CA LEU A 236 30.83 6.04 21.03
C LEU A 236 30.19 7.45 21.04
N SER A 237 30.89 8.44 21.62
CA SER A 237 30.42 9.84 21.62
C SER A 237 30.34 10.43 20.22
N PHE A 238 31.27 10.08 19.33
CA PHE A 238 31.29 10.49 17.94
C PHE A 238 30.12 9.87 17.17
N VAL A 239 29.94 8.55 17.25
CA VAL A 239 28.81 7.84 16.63
C VAL A 239 27.47 8.42 17.10
N ASN A 240 27.34 8.68 18.41
CA ASN A 240 26.11 9.25 18.98
C ASN A 240 25.80 10.65 18.44
N ARG A 241 26.80 11.51 18.22
CA ARG A 241 26.57 12.84 17.61
C ARG A 241 26.00 12.75 16.19
N VAL A 242 26.48 11.78 15.39
CA VAL A 242 25.97 11.55 14.04
C VAL A 242 24.57 10.94 14.11
N PHE A 243 24.34 10.00 15.03
CA PHE A 243 23.02 9.43 15.28
C PHE A 243 21.95 10.47 15.64
N ILE A 244 22.28 11.43 16.52
CA ILE A 244 21.34 12.50 16.90
C ILE A 244 20.91 13.30 15.67
N LYS A 245 21.85 13.68 14.78
CA LYS A 245 21.52 14.39 13.54
C LYS A 245 20.61 13.57 12.62
N CYS A 246 20.91 12.29 12.46
CA CYS A 246 20.10 11.36 11.69
C CYS A 246 18.67 11.24 12.28
N LYS A 247 18.58 11.05 13.60
CA LYS A 247 17.31 10.99 14.34
C LYS A 247 16.49 12.27 14.13
N ASP A 248 17.09 13.44 14.26
CA ASP A 248 16.39 14.73 14.15
C ASP A 248 15.87 14.96 12.71
N ALA A 249 16.66 14.60 11.70
CA ALA A 249 16.21 14.66 10.30
C ALA A 249 15.02 13.71 10.05
N ARG A 250 15.08 12.49 10.58
CA ARG A 250 13.98 11.51 10.47
C ARG A 250 12.74 11.96 11.22
N PHE A 251 12.91 12.59 12.37
CA PHE A 251 11.81 13.16 13.15
C PHE A 251 11.11 14.30 12.38
N ALA A 252 11.86 15.17 11.74
CA ALA A 252 11.31 16.25 10.91
C ALA A 252 10.49 15.70 9.73
N ALA A 253 10.99 14.67 9.04
CA ALA A 253 10.29 14.01 7.94
C ALA A 253 9.01 13.34 8.44
N MET A 254 9.08 12.60 9.55
CA MET A 254 7.92 11.93 10.15
C MET A 254 6.85 12.91 10.63
N ASN A 255 7.23 14.00 11.29
CA ASN A 255 6.28 15.02 11.72
C ASN A 255 5.54 15.63 10.53
N LYS A 256 6.25 15.89 9.42
CA LYS A 256 5.61 16.43 8.21
C LYS A 256 4.66 15.44 7.56
N PHE A 257 5.00 14.17 7.57
CA PHE A 257 4.11 13.10 7.14
C PHE A 257 2.86 13.01 8.04
N GLN A 258 3.02 13.10 9.36
CA GLN A 258 1.91 13.13 10.33
C GLN A 258 1.00 14.36 10.15
N ASP A 259 1.55 15.53 9.75
CA ASP A 259 0.75 16.70 9.40
C ASP A 259 -0.18 16.41 8.21
N SER A 260 0.32 15.68 7.19
CA SER A 260 -0.49 15.26 6.05
C SER A 260 -1.66 14.37 6.49
N ILE A 261 -1.38 13.39 7.35
CA ILE A 261 -2.42 12.50 7.90
C ILE A 261 -3.46 13.28 8.70
N ARG A 262 -3.05 14.22 9.56
CA ARG A 262 -3.98 15.03 10.36
C ARG A 262 -4.94 15.87 9.49
N ILE A 263 -4.41 16.48 8.43
CA ILE A 263 -5.25 17.25 7.48
C ILE A 263 -6.25 16.33 6.78
N GLN A 264 -5.82 15.14 6.36
CA GLN A 264 -6.71 14.17 5.72
C GLN A 264 -7.79 13.67 6.68
N GLN A 265 -7.47 13.41 7.95
CA GLN A 265 -8.46 13.03 8.97
C GLN A 265 -9.49 14.14 9.23
N THR A 266 -9.07 15.40 9.21
CA THR A 266 -9.99 16.53 9.31
C THR A 266 -10.92 16.60 8.09
N MET A 267 -10.40 16.38 6.87
CA MET A 267 -11.21 16.30 5.66
C MET A 267 -12.19 15.13 5.68
N LEU A 268 -11.79 13.99 6.21
CA LEU A 268 -12.67 12.82 6.40
C LEU A 268 -13.85 13.18 7.33
N CYS A 269 -13.60 13.82 8.45
CA CYS A 269 -14.66 14.25 9.38
C CYS A 269 -15.65 15.21 8.71
N LEU A 270 -15.17 16.20 7.97
CA LEU A 270 -16.04 17.11 7.21
C LEU A 270 -16.88 16.37 6.15
N PHE A 271 -16.27 15.41 5.45
CA PHE A 271 -16.98 14.58 4.50
C PHE A 271 -18.10 13.75 5.16
N GLU A 272 -17.81 13.13 6.30
CA GLU A 272 -18.81 12.36 7.06
C GLU A 272 -19.99 13.23 7.48
N ILE A 273 -19.73 14.45 7.99
CA ILE A 273 -20.78 15.41 8.34
C ILE A 273 -21.63 15.78 7.12
N CYS A 274 -21.00 16.12 6.00
CA CYS A 274 -21.72 16.44 4.75
C CYS A 274 -22.56 15.25 4.25
N THR A 275 -22.02 14.03 4.33
CA THR A 275 -22.73 12.81 3.96
C THR A 275 -23.96 12.60 4.84
N MET A 276 -23.83 12.77 6.16
CA MET A 276 -24.96 12.67 7.11
C MET A 276 -26.04 13.71 6.81
N LEU A 277 -25.68 14.95 6.55
CA LEU A 277 -26.65 16.02 6.23
C LEU A 277 -27.42 15.70 4.94
N LEU A 278 -26.73 15.20 3.91
CA LEU A 278 -27.39 14.78 2.68
C LEU A 278 -28.32 13.58 2.91
N LEU A 279 -27.89 12.58 3.67
CA LEU A 279 -28.70 11.40 3.98
C LEU A 279 -29.98 11.77 4.73
N ILE A 280 -29.89 12.65 5.73
CA ILE A 280 -31.05 13.14 6.49
C ILE A 280 -32.01 13.87 5.54
N ARG A 281 -31.51 14.72 4.66
CA ARG A 281 -32.33 15.44 3.68
C ARG A 281 -33.08 14.49 2.74
N PHE A 282 -32.39 13.57 2.09
CA PHE A 282 -33.00 12.64 1.14
C PHE A 282 -33.98 11.66 1.82
N TRP A 283 -33.62 11.20 3.04
CA TRP A 283 -34.52 10.38 3.83
C TRP A 283 -35.80 11.13 4.22
N TYR A 284 -35.69 12.40 4.65
CA TYR A 284 -36.82 13.25 4.97
C TYR A 284 -37.73 13.49 3.76
N GLN A 285 -37.19 13.55 2.56
CA GLN A 285 -37.93 13.67 1.31
C GLN A 285 -38.52 12.35 0.81
N ASN A 286 -38.32 11.25 1.53
CA ASN A 286 -38.70 9.87 1.13
C ASN A 286 -38.08 9.41 -0.20
N GLU A 287 -36.91 9.96 -0.58
CA GLU A 287 -36.20 9.58 -1.79
C GLU A 287 -35.30 8.35 -1.61
N ILE A 288 -34.90 8.05 -0.37
CA ILE A 288 -34.08 6.91 -0.01
C ILE A 288 -34.68 6.16 1.19
N SER A 289 -34.45 4.84 1.23
CA SER A 289 -34.85 3.95 2.31
C SER A 289 -33.85 3.96 3.49
N ILE A 290 -34.21 3.37 4.64
CA ILE A 290 -33.29 3.18 5.77
C ILE A 290 -32.15 2.22 5.39
N GLY A 291 -32.43 1.23 4.53
CA GLY A 291 -31.42 0.35 3.96
C GLY A 291 -30.41 1.14 3.13
N ASP A 292 -30.87 2.04 2.25
CA ASP A 292 -29.99 2.90 1.44
C ASP A 292 -29.13 3.81 2.31
N VAL A 293 -29.68 4.38 3.39
CA VAL A 293 -28.91 5.17 4.35
C VAL A 293 -27.72 4.35 4.90
N THR A 294 -27.99 3.13 5.32
CA THR A 294 -26.96 2.22 5.84
C THR A 294 -25.92 1.89 4.77
N LEU A 295 -26.37 1.56 3.56
CA LEU A 295 -25.49 1.22 2.45
C LEU A 295 -24.55 2.37 2.11
N VAL A 296 -25.09 3.58 1.93
CA VAL A 296 -24.30 4.78 1.63
C VAL A 296 -23.27 5.05 2.72
N LEU A 297 -23.65 4.99 4.00
CA LEU A 297 -22.71 5.20 5.11
C LEU A 297 -21.54 4.21 5.07
N MET A 298 -21.81 2.93 4.88
CA MET A 298 -20.77 1.90 4.86
C MET A 298 -19.86 2.03 3.63
N LEU A 299 -20.43 2.32 2.45
CA LEU A 299 -19.67 2.48 1.22
C LEU A 299 -18.82 3.76 1.24
N MET A 300 -19.38 4.87 1.73
CA MET A 300 -18.68 6.16 1.87
C MET A 300 -17.48 6.04 2.82
N ASN A 301 -17.68 5.41 3.97
CA ASN A 301 -16.60 5.15 4.93
C ASN A 301 -15.49 4.31 4.28
N THR A 302 -15.86 3.27 3.53
CA THR A 302 -14.92 2.40 2.82
C THR A 302 -14.10 3.17 1.76
N ILE A 303 -14.72 4.07 0.99
CA ILE A 303 -14.01 4.90 0.01
C ILE A 303 -13.02 5.83 0.71
N MET A 304 -13.48 6.53 1.74
CA MET A 304 -12.64 7.53 2.41
C MET A 304 -11.47 6.91 3.16
N SER A 305 -11.68 5.78 3.83
CA SER A 305 -10.58 5.03 4.44
C SER A 305 -9.56 4.56 3.39
N THR A 306 -10.04 4.16 2.22
CA THR A 306 -9.18 3.74 1.10
C THR A 306 -8.37 4.91 0.54
N LEU A 307 -9.00 6.07 0.32
CA LEU A 307 -8.32 7.28 -0.14
C LEU A 307 -7.27 7.78 0.87
N SER A 308 -7.60 7.75 2.16
CA SER A 308 -6.66 8.10 3.24
C SER A 308 -5.44 7.17 3.25
N ASN A 309 -5.64 5.86 3.08
CA ASN A 309 -4.56 4.88 3.03
C ASN A 309 -3.69 4.98 1.76
N MET A 310 -4.23 5.49 0.64
CA MET A 310 -3.46 5.72 -0.59
C MET A 310 -2.58 6.96 -0.53
N ALA A 311 -2.93 7.91 0.33
CA ALA A 311 -2.22 9.19 0.44
C ALA A 311 -1.08 9.17 1.48
N GLY A 312 -0.98 8.12 2.32
CA GLY A 312 0.10 7.85 3.27
C GLY A 312 1.12 6.88 2.69
#